data_587f90746cffd5c985bec877301e55b2
#
_entry.id   587f90746cffd5c985bec877301e55b2
#
_cell.length_a   1.000
_cell.length_b   1.000
_cell.length_c   1.000
_cell.angle_alpha   90.00
_cell.angle_beta   90.00
_cell.angle_gamma   90.00
#
_symmetry.space_group_name_H-M   'P 1'
#
loop_
_entity.id
_entity.type
_entity.pdbx_description
1 polymer ?
#
loop_
_entity_poly.entity_id
_entity_poly.type
_entity_poly.pdbx_seq_one_letter_code
_entity_poly.pdbx_strand_id
1 'polypeptide(L)'
;ASFSIEGIPFVFTNSAMGCLVDVDVDTGLTKIEKFWAVEDCGTQINPKLVEEQIRGGVVQGIGGALYEECIYDEMGNLTNGNMADYLVPMAYEMPDIIVDHVTTNSGRSILGAKGAGEAGTGGAPGAIMNAINDALISLNTEVTSQPITPEKVLKALGKI
;
A
#
# COMPACT_ATOMS: atom_id res chain seq x y z
N ALA A 1 3.04 -36.35 -9.29
CA ALA A 1 3.78 -35.65 -10.35
C ALA A 1 4.38 -34.39 -9.75
N SER A 2 5.69 -34.17 -9.93
CA SER A 2 6.34 -32.91 -9.57
C SER A 2 6.54 -32.10 -10.85
N PHE A 3 6.22 -30.82 -10.79
CA PHE A 3 6.51 -29.86 -11.86
C PHE A 3 7.55 -28.88 -11.34
N SER A 4 8.66 -28.75 -12.05
CA SER A 4 9.65 -27.71 -11.78
C SER A 4 9.76 -26.79 -12.99
N ILE A 5 9.87 -25.50 -12.73
CA ILE A 5 10.07 -24.49 -13.76
C ILE A 5 11.57 -24.23 -13.83
N GLU A 6 12.24 -24.81 -14.83
CA GLU A 6 13.65 -24.52 -15.09
C GLU A 6 13.77 -23.44 -16.19
N GLY A 7 14.55 -22.39 -15.92
CA GLY A 7 14.89 -21.39 -16.92
C GLY A 7 13.76 -20.43 -17.33
N ILE A 8 12.65 -20.40 -16.61
CA ILE A 8 11.59 -19.40 -16.87
C ILE A 8 11.95 -18.12 -16.14
N PRO A 9 12.15 -17.01 -16.83
CA PRO A 9 12.35 -15.73 -16.19
C PRO A 9 11.07 -15.31 -15.47
N PHE A 10 11.23 -14.54 -14.39
CA PHE A 10 10.12 -13.97 -13.64
C PHE A 10 9.10 -13.29 -14.55
N VAL A 11 7.83 -13.45 -14.21
CA VAL A 11 6.70 -12.80 -14.90
C VAL A 11 6.13 -11.78 -13.92
N PHE A 12 6.41 -10.51 -14.18
CA PHE A 12 6.01 -9.43 -13.31
C PHE A 12 4.63 -8.91 -13.66
N THR A 13 3.84 -8.62 -12.64
CA THR A 13 2.67 -7.76 -12.74
C THR A 13 3.09 -6.30 -12.89
N ASN A 14 2.18 -5.46 -13.40
CA ASN A 14 2.34 -4.02 -13.41
C ASN A 14 1.11 -3.39 -12.78
N SER A 15 1.29 -2.26 -12.13
CA SER A 15 0.20 -1.52 -11.52
C SER A 15 0.38 -0.02 -11.62
N ALA A 16 -0.76 0.69 -11.57
CA ALA A 16 -0.82 2.13 -11.35
C ALA A 16 -1.80 2.39 -10.21
N MET A 17 -1.38 3.20 -9.24
CA MET A 17 -2.18 3.48 -8.05
C MET A 17 -2.25 4.97 -7.77
N GLY A 18 -3.37 5.40 -7.21
CA GLY A 18 -3.59 6.76 -6.77
C GLY A 18 -4.56 6.79 -5.60
N CYS A 19 -4.46 7.83 -4.78
CA CYS A 19 -5.43 8.03 -3.70
C CYS A 19 -5.77 9.52 -3.52
N LEU A 20 -6.93 9.76 -2.95
CA LEU A 20 -7.38 11.06 -2.47
C LEU A 20 -7.31 11.04 -0.95
N VAL A 21 -6.63 12.01 -0.38
CA VAL A 21 -6.46 12.13 1.07
C VAL A 21 -6.98 13.48 1.58
N ASP A 22 -7.43 13.47 2.83
CA ASP A 22 -7.66 14.65 3.65
C ASP A 22 -6.65 14.66 4.80
N VAL A 23 -5.87 15.73 4.93
CA VAL A 23 -4.86 15.89 5.97
C VAL A 23 -5.28 17.01 6.92
N ASP A 24 -5.64 16.64 8.13
CA ASP A 24 -5.92 17.62 9.19
C ASP A 24 -4.58 18.18 9.72
N VAL A 25 -4.29 19.39 9.31
CA VAL A 25 -3.04 20.06 9.69
C VAL A 25 -2.95 20.42 11.17
N ASP A 26 -4.05 20.44 11.92
CA ASP A 26 -4.04 20.77 13.35
C ASP A 26 -3.77 19.55 14.23
N THR A 27 -4.17 18.38 13.77
CA THR A 27 -3.97 17.11 14.48
C THR A 27 -2.91 16.21 13.86
N GLY A 28 -2.55 16.45 12.59
CA GLY A 28 -1.68 15.60 11.79
C GLY A 28 -2.36 14.32 11.26
N LEU A 29 -3.63 14.12 11.55
CA LEU A 29 -4.37 12.95 11.09
C LEU A 29 -4.57 12.98 9.57
N THR A 30 -4.33 11.84 8.95
CA THR A 30 -4.58 11.63 7.52
C THR A 30 -5.73 10.66 7.34
N LYS A 31 -6.72 11.04 6.55
CA LYS A 31 -7.82 10.19 6.13
C LYS A 31 -7.72 9.92 4.64
N ILE A 32 -7.76 8.65 4.25
CA ILE A 32 -7.85 8.28 2.83
C ILE A 32 -9.34 8.28 2.46
N GLU A 33 -9.73 9.20 1.59
CA GLU A 33 -11.11 9.32 1.13
C GLU A 33 -11.45 8.32 0.03
N LYS A 34 -10.50 8.07 -0.89
CA LYS A 34 -10.63 7.09 -1.99
C LYS A 34 -9.28 6.54 -2.37
N PHE A 35 -9.29 5.30 -2.84
CA PHE A 35 -8.11 4.65 -3.40
C PHE A 35 -8.44 3.98 -4.73
N TRP A 36 -7.57 4.11 -5.72
CA TRP A 36 -7.69 3.47 -7.02
C TRP A 36 -6.46 2.62 -7.28
N ALA A 37 -6.70 1.39 -7.75
CA ALA A 37 -5.66 0.48 -8.21
C ALA A 37 -6.03 -0.08 -9.57
N VAL A 38 -5.16 0.09 -10.55
CA VAL A 38 -5.28 -0.54 -11.86
C VAL A 38 -4.14 -1.54 -12.01
N GLU A 39 -4.49 -2.79 -12.21
CA GLU A 39 -3.55 -3.91 -12.23
C GLU A 39 -3.50 -4.61 -13.57
N ASP A 40 -2.30 -5.08 -13.92
CA ASP A 40 -2.07 -5.98 -15.05
C ASP A 40 -1.43 -7.27 -14.57
N CYS A 41 -2.23 -8.22 -14.15
CA CYS A 41 -1.79 -9.57 -13.82
C CYS A 41 -1.97 -10.56 -15.00
N GLY A 42 -2.05 -10.04 -16.21
CA GLY A 42 -2.34 -10.86 -17.39
C GLY A 42 -3.73 -11.49 -17.33
N THR A 43 -3.85 -12.73 -17.77
CA THR A 43 -5.12 -13.46 -17.67
C THR A 43 -5.53 -13.68 -16.23
N GLN A 44 -6.67 -13.16 -15.85
CA GLN A 44 -7.27 -13.39 -14.53
C GLN A 44 -7.95 -14.76 -14.51
N ILE A 45 -7.43 -15.70 -13.73
CA ILE A 45 -8.00 -17.05 -13.61
C ILE A 45 -9.37 -17.00 -12.92
N ASN A 46 -9.47 -16.16 -11.88
CA ASN A 46 -10.73 -15.85 -11.21
C ASN A 46 -10.77 -14.35 -10.91
N PRO A 47 -11.49 -13.54 -11.72
CA PRO A 47 -11.50 -12.08 -11.58
C PRO A 47 -11.89 -11.60 -10.18
N LYS A 48 -12.90 -12.22 -9.54
CA LYS A 48 -13.35 -11.82 -8.20
C LYS A 48 -12.27 -12.05 -7.15
N LEU A 49 -11.56 -13.19 -7.21
CA LEU A 49 -10.46 -13.46 -6.27
C LEU A 49 -9.27 -12.54 -6.51
N VAL A 50 -8.98 -12.19 -7.76
CA VAL A 50 -7.92 -11.24 -8.09
C VAL A 50 -8.25 -9.85 -7.52
N GLU A 51 -9.48 -9.39 -7.72
CA GLU A 51 -9.95 -8.10 -7.20
C GLU A 51 -9.81 -8.02 -5.67
N GLU A 52 -10.26 -9.06 -4.94
CA GLU A 52 -10.16 -9.10 -3.49
C GLU A 52 -8.71 -9.23 -3.00
N GLN A 53 -7.87 -9.95 -3.74
CA GLN A 53 -6.43 -10.03 -3.45
C GLN A 53 -5.77 -8.65 -3.56
N ILE A 54 -6.11 -7.88 -4.59
CA ILE A 54 -5.59 -6.53 -4.78
C ILE A 54 -6.05 -5.60 -3.66
N ARG A 55 -7.34 -5.63 -3.29
CA ARG A 55 -7.87 -4.87 -2.16
C ARG A 55 -7.12 -5.18 -0.87
N GLY A 56 -6.94 -6.47 -0.56
CA GLY A 56 -6.19 -6.89 0.61
C GLY A 56 -4.73 -6.42 0.59
N GLY A 57 -4.08 -6.47 -0.56
CA GLY A 57 -2.73 -5.94 -0.75
C GLY A 57 -2.65 -4.42 -0.53
N VAL A 58 -3.62 -3.65 -1.05
CA VAL A 58 -3.71 -2.21 -0.82
C VAL A 58 -3.86 -1.90 0.67
N VAL A 59 -4.72 -2.62 1.38
CA VAL A 59 -4.89 -2.45 2.84
C VAL A 59 -3.58 -2.69 3.59
N GLN A 60 -2.83 -3.72 3.22
CA GLN A 60 -1.49 -3.97 3.77
C GLN A 60 -0.55 -2.79 3.49
N GLY A 61 -0.56 -2.25 2.28
CA GLY A 61 0.23 -1.08 1.93
C GLY A 61 -0.18 0.18 2.69
N ILE A 62 -1.47 0.38 2.96
CA ILE A 62 -2.00 1.45 3.82
C ILE A 62 -1.45 1.27 5.25
N GLY A 63 -1.46 0.03 5.76
CA GLY A 63 -0.88 -0.30 7.07
C GLY A 63 0.56 0.17 7.19
N GLY A 64 1.42 -0.23 6.26
CA GLY A 64 2.82 0.17 6.26
C GLY A 64 3.05 1.67 6.04
N ALA A 65 2.14 2.34 5.30
CA ALA A 65 2.26 3.77 5.04
C ALA A 65 1.86 4.67 6.23
N LEU A 66 0.86 4.27 7.03
CA LEU A 66 0.23 5.15 8.01
C LEU A 66 0.29 4.66 9.45
N TYR A 67 0.40 3.33 9.69
CA TYR A 67 0.13 2.74 11.01
C TYR A 67 1.26 1.87 11.55
N GLU A 68 1.78 0.96 10.73
CA GLU A 68 2.61 -0.14 11.19
C GLU A 68 4.08 0.28 11.39
N GLU A 69 4.57 0.16 12.61
CA GLU A 69 5.95 0.46 12.96
C GLU A 69 6.46 -0.53 14.01
N CYS A 70 7.60 -1.15 13.77
CA CYS A 70 8.29 -1.95 14.77
C CYS A 70 9.19 -1.03 15.60
N ILE A 71 8.92 -0.92 16.90
CA ILE A 71 9.65 -0.06 17.84
C ILE A 71 10.57 -0.92 18.68
N TYR A 72 11.87 -0.61 18.65
CA TYR A 72 12.91 -1.32 19.39
C TYR A 72 13.49 -0.44 20.50
N ASP A 73 13.79 -1.06 21.65
CA ASP A 73 14.54 -0.41 22.71
C ASP A 73 16.06 -0.33 22.38
N GLU A 74 16.84 0.30 23.24
CA GLU A 74 18.30 0.44 23.08
C GLU A 74 19.04 -0.91 23.08
N MET A 75 18.44 -1.98 23.58
CA MET A 75 18.99 -3.33 23.58
C MET A 75 18.55 -4.16 22.37
N GLY A 76 17.72 -3.60 21.50
CA GLY A 76 17.19 -4.28 20.31
C GLY A 76 15.97 -5.17 20.57
N ASN A 77 15.30 -5.04 21.73
CA ASN A 77 14.07 -5.75 21.99
C ASN A 77 12.87 -5.02 21.36
N LEU A 78 12.00 -5.77 20.69
CA LEU A 78 10.76 -5.23 20.15
C LEU A 78 9.80 -4.89 21.29
N THR A 79 9.43 -3.61 21.41
CA THR A 79 8.62 -3.11 22.55
C THR A 79 7.12 -3.16 22.28
N ASN A 80 6.71 -3.17 21.02
CA ASN A 80 5.30 -3.17 20.59
C ASN A 80 4.91 -4.44 19.82
N GLY A 81 5.44 -5.60 20.22
CA GLY A 81 5.22 -6.89 19.55
C GLY A 81 3.88 -7.59 19.86
N ASN A 82 2.86 -6.86 20.26
CA ASN A 82 1.53 -7.39 20.53
C ASN A 82 0.44 -6.54 19.85
N MET A 83 -0.76 -7.11 19.66
CA MET A 83 -1.85 -6.46 18.93
C MET A 83 -2.49 -5.26 19.64
N ALA A 84 -2.11 -4.98 20.89
CA ALA A 84 -2.56 -3.78 21.59
C ALA A 84 -1.71 -2.56 21.24
N ASP A 85 -0.44 -2.78 20.93
CA ASP A 85 0.55 -1.73 20.72
C ASP A 85 1.00 -1.62 19.24
N TYR A 86 0.96 -2.74 18.50
CA TYR A 86 1.24 -2.76 17.06
C TYR A 86 -0.03 -2.41 16.29
N LEU A 87 -0.03 -1.24 15.66
CA LEU A 87 -1.20 -0.73 14.97
C LEU A 87 -1.32 -1.38 13.58
N VAL A 88 -2.42 -2.11 13.38
CA VAL A 88 -2.84 -2.56 12.03
C VAL A 88 -4.10 -1.81 11.62
N PRO A 89 -4.32 -1.56 10.33
CA PRO A 89 -5.51 -0.86 9.88
C PRO A 89 -6.77 -1.69 10.20
N MET A 90 -7.79 -1.03 10.72
CA MET A 90 -9.10 -1.63 10.97
C MET A 90 -10.05 -1.35 9.80
N ALA A 91 -11.03 -2.21 9.60
CA ALA A 91 -11.98 -2.10 8.48
C ALA A 91 -12.71 -0.74 8.44
N TYR A 92 -12.95 -0.11 9.59
CA TYR A 92 -13.58 1.22 9.68
C TYR A 92 -12.71 2.34 9.10
N GLU A 93 -11.39 2.19 9.13
CA GLU A 93 -10.42 3.18 8.68
C GLU A 93 -10.15 3.09 7.17
N MET A 94 -10.61 1.99 6.55
CA MET A 94 -10.30 1.74 5.15
C MET A 94 -11.20 2.51 4.21
N PRO A 95 -10.65 3.10 3.15
CA PRO A 95 -11.42 3.76 2.12
C PRO A 95 -12.16 2.74 1.25
N ASP A 96 -13.06 3.23 0.40
CA ASP A 96 -13.53 2.46 -0.75
C ASP A 96 -12.37 2.30 -1.76
N ILE A 97 -11.95 1.05 -1.99
CA ILE A 97 -10.86 0.71 -2.91
C ILE A 97 -11.45 0.27 -4.24
N ILE A 98 -11.28 1.11 -5.25
CA ILE A 98 -11.73 0.86 -6.61
C ILE A 98 -10.61 0.14 -7.35
N VAL A 99 -10.91 -1.06 -7.83
CA VAL A 99 -9.96 -1.89 -8.58
C VAL A 99 -10.43 -2.00 -10.03
N ASP A 100 -9.51 -1.82 -10.96
CA ASP A 100 -9.72 -2.05 -12.38
C ASP A 100 -8.52 -2.80 -12.98
N HIS A 101 -8.65 -3.28 -14.19
CA HIS A 101 -7.68 -4.16 -14.81
C HIS A 101 -7.35 -3.77 -16.24
N VAL A 102 -6.06 -3.87 -16.56
CA VAL A 102 -5.55 -3.91 -17.94
C VAL A 102 -4.95 -5.30 -18.14
N THR A 103 -5.17 -5.90 -19.30
CA THR A 103 -4.67 -7.25 -19.56
C THR A 103 -3.63 -7.24 -20.65
N THR A 104 -2.37 -7.52 -20.29
CA THR A 104 -1.32 -7.89 -21.24
C THR A 104 -0.82 -9.29 -20.92
N ASN A 105 -1.09 -10.23 -21.80
CA ASN A 105 -0.76 -11.63 -21.57
C ASN A 105 0.74 -11.88 -21.57
N SER A 106 1.20 -12.68 -20.61
CA SER A 106 2.57 -13.17 -20.62
C SER A 106 2.73 -14.30 -21.64
N GLY A 107 3.64 -14.16 -22.58
CA GLY A 107 4.05 -15.26 -23.48
C GLY A 107 4.83 -16.37 -22.79
N ARG A 108 5.11 -16.22 -21.48
CA ARG A 108 5.95 -17.13 -20.70
C ARG A 108 5.17 -18.00 -19.71
N SER A 109 3.87 -17.76 -19.57
CA SER A 109 2.96 -18.62 -18.83
C SER A 109 1.92 -19.23 -19.78
N ILE A 110 1.52 -20.49 -19.51
CA ILE A 110 0.61 -21.23 -20.39
C ILE A 110 -0.74 -20.49 -20.58
N LEU A 111 -1.23 -19.84 -19.53
CA LEU A 111 -2.49 -19.12 -19.52
C LEU A 111 -2.33 -17.63 -19.80
N GLY A 112 -1.12 -17.12 -19.97
CA GLY A 112 -0.86 -15.69 -20.09
C GLY A 112 -0.95 -14.94 -18.75
N ALA A 113 -1.16 -15.65 -17.63
CA ALA A 113 -1.26 -15.05 -16.32
C ALA A 113 0.10 -14.57 -15.79
N LYS A 114 0.08 -13.54 -14.93
CA LYS A 114 1.22 -13.01 -14.19
C LYS A 114 0.94 -13.11 -12.69
N GLY A 115 1.90 -12.74 -11.87
CA GLY A 115 1.71 -12.66 -10.43
C GLY A 115 0.64 -11.63 -10.05
N ALA A 116 -0.13 -11.91 -8.99
CA ALA A 116 -1.14 -10.99 -8.46
C ALA A 116 -1.10 -10.88 -6.94
N GLY A 117 -0.38 -11.79 -6.26
CA GLY A 117 -0.43 -11.93 -4.79
C GLY A 117 -0.04 -10.68 -4.03
N GLU A 118 1.01 -9.98 -4.47
CA GLU A 118 1.52 -8.77 -3.80
C GLU A 118 1.34 -7.50 -4.66
N ALA A 119 0.59 -7.59 -5.74
CA ALA A 119 0.40 -6.49 -6.68
C ALA A 119 -0.17 -5.24 -6.00
N GLY A 120 -1.19 -5.42 -5.14
CA GLY A 120 -1.80 -4.32 -4.39
C GLY A 120 -0.88 -3.64 -3.38
N THR A 121 0.09 -4.38 -2.82
CA THR A 121 0.96 -3.86 -1.75
C THR A 121 2.06 -2.95 -2.30
N GLY A 122 2.62 -3.28 -3.47
CA GLY A 122 3.86 -2.66 -3.95
C GLY A 122 3.75 -1.16 -4.24
N GLY A 123 2.63 -0.70 -4.78
CA GLY A 123 2.42 0.70 -5.17
C GLY A 123 1.72 1.57 -4.11
N ALA A 124 0.99 0.95 -3.19
CA ALA A 124 0.12 1.67 -2.27
C ALA A 124 0.87 2.64 -1.32
N PRO A 125 2.00 2.27 -0.68
CA PRO A 125 2.73 3.20 0.18
C PRO A 125 3.22 4.44 -0.56
N GLY A 126 3.70 4.28 -1.79
CA GLY A 126 4.15 5.39 -2.63
C GLY A 126 3.02 6.32 -3.04
N ALA A 127 1.86 5.77 -3.42
CA ALA A 127 0.68 6.55 -3.78
C ALA A 127 0.20 7.41 -2.59
N ILE A 128 0.18 6.84 -1.38
CA ILE A 128 -0.24 7.54 -0.16
C ILE A 128 0.75 8.66 0.18
N MET A 129 2.05 8.36 0.19
CA MET A 129 3.06 9.37 0.48
C MET A 129 3.00 10.54 -0.50
N ASN A 130 2.82 10.24 -1.78
CA ASN A 130 2.70 11.28 -2.81
C ASN A 130 1.45 12.15 -2.60
N ALA A 131 0.29 11.54 -2.27
CA ALA A 131 -0.93 12.28 -2.03
C ALA A 131 -0.87 13.17 -0.79
N ILE A 132 -0.25 12.68 0.30
CA ILE A 132 -0.04 13.49 1.52
C ILE A 132 0.89 14.67 1.22
N ASN A 133 2.00 14.42 0.53
CA ASN A 133 2.92 15.49 0.18
C ASN A 133 2.30 16.50 -0.80
N ASP A 134 1.45 16.05 -1.72
CA ASP A 134 0.68 16.95 -2.59
C ASP A 134 -0.28 17.84 -1.77
N ALA A 135 -0.96 17.27 -0.78
CA ALA A 135 -1.82 18.03 0.13
C ALA A 135 -1.05 19.08 0.95
N LEU A 136 0.21 18.78 1.30
CA LEU A 136 1.07 19.66 2.10
C LEU A 136 1.88 20.67 1.26
N ILE A 137 1.86 20.58 -0.07
CA ILE A 137 2.70 21.41 -0.96
C ILE A 137 2.43 22.90 -0.78
N SER A 138 1.18 23.30 -0.56
CA SER A 138 0.80 24.70 -0.33
C SER A 138 1.35 25.28 0.97
N LEU A 139 1.76 24.42 1.89
CA LEU A 139 2.38 24.77 3.18
C LEU A 139 3.91 24.69 3.12
N ASN A 140 4.45 24.43 1.93
CA ASN A 140 5.88 24.29 1.69
C ASN A 140 6.54 23.26 2.63
N THR A 141 5.86 22.12 2.82
CA THR A 141 6.21 21.06 3.77
C THR A 141 6.11 19.71 3.10
N GLU A 142 6.98 18.79 3.49
CA GLU A 142 6.98 17.40 3.04
C GLU A 142 7.31 16.44 4.18
N VAL A 143 6.80 15.21 4.09
CA VAL A 143 7.14 14.07 4.96
C VAL A 143 7.89 13.05 4.12
N THR A 144 9.06 12.61 4.59
CA THR A 144 9.98 11.76 3.82
C THR A 144 10.15 10.35 4.39
N SER A 145 9.47 10.01 5.47
CA SER A 145 9.58 8.69 6.12
C SER A 145 8.21 8.09 6.45
N GLN A 146 8.10 6.78 6.28
CA GLN A 146 6.94 5.97 6.66
C GLN A 146 7.22 5.21 7.97
N PRO A 147 6.17 4.82 8.72
CA PRO A 147 4.78 5.25 8.55
C PRO A 147 4.64 6.77 8.73
N ILE A 148 3.69 7.38 8.00
CA ILE A 148 3.40 8.82 8.09
C ILE A 148 2.42 9.04 9.24
N THR A 149 2.95 9.04 10.45
CA THR A 149 2.15 9.22 11.67
C THR A 149 1.73 10.69 11.84
N PRO A 150 0.65 10.96 12.59
CA PRO A 150 0.24 12.33 12.93
C PRO A 150 1.38 13.17 13.53
N GLU A 151 2.20 12.56 14.38
CA GLU A 151 3.37 13.21 14.96
C GLU A 151 4.38 13.67 13.87
N LYS A 152 4.66 12.81 12.87
CA LYS A 152 5.57 13.16 11.78
C LYS A 152 5.03 14.30 10.92
N VAL A 153 3.71 14.34 10.67
CA VAL A 153 3.05 15.45 9.96
C VAL A 153 3.18 16.75 10.76
N LEU A 154 2.87 16.72 12.06
CA LEU A 154 2.98 17.90 12.93
C LEU A 154 4.41 18.41 13.07
N LYS A 155 5.40 17.51 13.16
CA LYS A 155 6.83 17.87 13.14
C LYS A 155 7.24 18.54 11.84
N ALA A 156 6.81 18.00 10.71
CA ALA A 156 7.09 18.58 9.40
C ALA A 156 6.47 19.98 9.25
N LEU A 157 5.28 20.20 9.84
CA LEU A 157 4.61 21.50 9.89
C LEU A 157 5.21 22.48 10.91
N GLY A 158 6.19 22.05 11.72
CA GLY A 158 6.79 22.88 12.77
C GLY A 158 5.85 23.21 13.93
N LYS A 159 4.83 22.36 14.17
CA LYS A 159 3.85 22.55 15.25
C LYS A 159 4.25 21.89 16.57
N ILE A 160 5.17 20.94 16.51
CA ILE A 160 5.78 20.27 17.69
C ILE A 160 7.26 20.00 17.46
#